data_e67adc37e833bc433c07b67f312aceae
#
_entry.id   e67adc37e833bc433c07b67f312aceae
#
_cell.length_a   1.000
_cell.length_b   1.000
_cell.length_c   1.000
_cell.angle_alpha   90.00
_cell.angle_beta   90.00
_cell.angle_gamma   90.00
#
_symmetry.space_group_name_H-M   'P 1'
#
loop_
_entity.id
_entity.type
_entity.pdbx_description
1 polymer ?
#
loop_
_entity_poly.entity_id
_entity_poly.type
_entity_poly.pdbx_seq_one_letter_code
_entity_poly.pdbx_strand_id
1 'polypeptide(L)'
;MVVMPHLRVSKFSWIYNARMTDLLIAGTLDAIPAEWVNHIDKLSDEELGKVPFGLIKNDWPPSLRSFVSRAVELGEARFLEPSTELVSKKTALPIAWCQGLTPKKQLELEWVAALVADVCNTAQCNKVIDVGAGVGHLARVLHRRYGFTVLGIDCDASHLLKAQERLQHSGCTENIHHFTLQVDDSAASLEKVRHMLLNCPDHVPCTCGEEYKSDKELTTKNRYVLVSLHGCGQLSPGLVRMFHALTELEALVCIGCCYHKATQLDNYFPLSHELVSLGDQWLSPDARYQGLRLACQELRDSWAPDREPRHLLFRALLEVACQKYGLPWKKSRRHMARHSQLSSWDAYREHVMKDVHCHTSDEHDSWCGVLDRLHTSHQHQLPAVRTLTLLRQLLQPCWEGVVLGDWARWSGARLVAAFPSAASSPRNLALLLARQPPPH
;
A
#
# COMPACT_ATOMS: atom_id res chain seq x y z
N MET A 1 -7.64 -7.18 21.02
CA MET A 1 -7.01 -5.97 21.64
C MET A 1 -5.68 -5.79 20.95
N VAL A 2 -5.61 -4.93 19.93
CA VAL A 2 -4.35 -4.69 19.19
C VAL A 2 -3.40 -3.97 20.13
N VAL A 3 -2.34 -4.67 20.59
CA VAL A 3 -1.28 -4.10 21.40
C VAL A 3 -0.65 -2.95 20.60
N MET A 4 -0.50 -1.78 21.21
CA MET A 4 0.09 -0.59 20.57
C MET A 4 1.59 -0.80 20.26
N PRO A 5 1.99 -1.01 19.01
CA PRO A 5 3.40 -1.24 18.65
C PRO A 5 4.25 0.04 18.70
N HIS A 6 3.62 1.23 18.75
CA HIS A 6 4.24 2.54 18.54
C HIS A 6 5.41 2.86 19.47
N LEU A 7 5.32 2.60 20.79
CA LEU A 7 6.36 2.92 21.75
C LEU A 7 7.68 2.15 21.57
N ARG A 8 7.65 1.10 20.75
CA ARG A 8 8.81 0.23 20.52
C ARG A 8 9.41 0.39 19.13
N VAL A 9 8.61 0.80 18.14
CA VAL A 9 9.09 1.06 16.78
C VAL A 9 10.03 2.26 16.77
N SER A 10 9.81 3.28 17.60
CA SER A 10 10.67 4.48 17.70
C SER A 10 12.10 4.15 18.10
N LYS A 11 12.33 3.15 18.96
CA LYS A 11 13.68 2.72 19.37
C LYS A 11 14.53 2.19 18.20
N PHE A 12 13.89 1.78 17.11
CA PHE A 12 14.52 1.27 15.91
C PHE A 12 14.41 2.24 14.73
N SER A 13 14.17 3.53 15.01
CA SER A 13 14.03 4.56 13.98
C SER A 13 15.26 4.63 13.06
N TRP A 14 16.46 4.35 13.56
CA TRP A 14 17.68 4.29 12.78
C TRP A 14 17.62 3.31 11.60
N ILE A 15 16.74 2.27 11.64
CA ILE A 15 16.55 1.31 10.55
C ILE A 15 15.80 1.95 9.36
N TYR A 16 14.94 2.93 9.61
CA TYR A 16 14.05 3.46 8.58
C TYR A 16 14.05 4.98 8.41
N ASN A 17 14.67 5.79 9.29
CA ASN A 17 14.69 7.25 9.16
C ASN A 17 15.55 7.76 8.01
N ALA A 18 16.48 7.00 7.48
CA ALA A 18 17.21 7.37 6.28
C ALA A 18 16.54 6.84 5.01
N ARG A 19 16.66 7.58 3.92
CA ARG A 19 16.32 7.06 2.59
C ARG A 19 17.28 5.94 2.24
N MET A 20 16.81 4.89 1.55
CA MET A 20 17.70 3.78 1.14
C MET A 20 18.79 4.21 0.14
N THR A 21 18.63 5.33 -0.54
CA THR A 21 19.71 5.92 -1.37
C THR A 21 20.78 6.62 -0.54
N ASP A 22 20.44 7.08 0.67
CA ASP A 22 21.31 7.89 1.52
C ASP A 22 22.03 7.04 2.58
N LEU A 23 21.83 5.72 2.58
CA LEU A 23 22.32 4.80 3.63
C LEU A 23 23.85 4.92 3.91
N LEU A 24 24.66 5.20 2.87
CA LEU A 24 26.10 5.40 3.00
C LEU A 24 26.44 6.81 3.51
N ILE A 25 25.65 7.81 3.12
CA ILE A 25 25.87 9.21 3.51
C ILE A 25 25.41 9.42 4.97
N ALA A 26 24.31 8.79 5.33
CA ALA A 26 23.72 8.90 6.66
C ALA A 26 24.39 7.99 7.70
N GLY A 27 25.35 7.16 7.33
CA GLY A 27 26.01 6.22 8.25
C GLY A 27 25.06 5.15 8.82
N THR A 28 23.95 4.86 8.12
CA THR A 28 22.91 3.92 8.61
C THR A 28 23.46 2.51 8.81
N LEU A 29 24.42 2.09 8.00
CA LEU A 29 25.02 0.76 8.09
C LEU A 29 25.89 0.60 9.35
N ASP A 30 26.51 1.66 9.84
CA ASP A 30 27.39 1.66 11.01
C ASP A 30 26.60 1.45 12.32
N ALA A 31 25.29 1.73 12.29
CA ALA A 31 24.40 1.52 13.43
C ALA A 31 23.99 0.04 13.60
N ILE A 32 24.23 -0.82 12.61
CA ILE A 32 23.88 -2.24 12.67
C ILE A 32 24.93 -2.98 13.54
N PRO A 33 24.51 -3.70 14.60
CA PRO A 33 25.46 -4.51 15.36
C PRO A 33 26.20 -5.50 14.46
N ALA A 34 27.54 -5.51 14.52
CA ALA A 34 28.36 -6.38 13.67
C ALA A 34 28.02 -7.87 13.84
N GLU A 35 27.66 -8.27 15.06
CA GLU A 35 27.21 -9.64 15.34
C GLU A 35 25.92 -10.01 14.58
N TRP A 36 25.00 -9.04 14.37
CA TRP A 36 23.80 -9.27 13.57
C TRP A 36 24.14 -9.51 12.10
N VAL A 37 25.02 -8.66 11.56
CA VAL A 37 25.51 -8.80 10.17
C VAL A 37 26.13 -10.18 9.96
N ASN A 38 27.02 -10.60 10.86
CA ASN A 38 27.71 -11.88 10.77
C ASN A 38 26.79 -13.12 10.81
N HIS A 39 25.66 -13.05 11.54
CA HIS A 39 24.71 -14.15 11.60
C HIS A 39 23.72 -14.14 10.43
N ILE A 40 23.28 -12.96 10.01
CA ILE A 40 22.34 -12.83 8.90
C ILE A 40 23.00 -13.11 7.55
N ASP A 41 24.28 -12.76 7.37
CA ASP A 41 25.02 -13.02 6.13
C ASP A 41 25.23 -14.52 5.85
N LYS A 42 25.21 -15.34 6.89
CA LYS A 42 25.31 -16.81 6.79
C LYS A 42 24.01 -17.49 6.36
N LEU A 43 22.89 -16.76 6.34
CA LEU A 43 21.60 -17.34 5.97
C LEU A 43 21.51 -17.56 4.46
N SER A 44 20.92 -18.68 4.08
CA SER A 44 20.49 -18.86 2.70
C SER A 44 19.32 -17.92 2.37
N ASP A 45 19.03 -17.77 1.10
CA ASP A 45 17.95 -16.91 0.62
C ASP A 45 16.59 -17.41 1.07
N GLU A 46 16.39 -18.72 1.09
CA GLU A 46 15.21 -19.37 1.62
C GLU A 46 15.03 -19.07 3.12
N GLU A 47 16.10 -19.15 3.90
CA GLU A 47 16.09 -18.84 5.32
C GLU A 47 15.77 -17.36 5.57
N LEU A 48 16.38 -16.44 4.79
CA LEU A 48 16.09 -15.01 4.87
C LEU A 48 14.62 -14.71 4.61
N GLY A 49 14.03 -15.36 3.60
CA GLY A 49 12.60 -15.22 3.30
C GLY A 49 11.70 -15.69 4.46
N LYS A 50 12.16 -16.61 5.30
CA LYS A 50 11.41 -17.14 6.45
C LYS A 50 11.52 -16.30 7.73
N VAL A 51 12.53 -15.44 7.85
CA VAL A 51 12.74 -14.63 9.07
C VAL A 51 11.55 -13.71 9.38
N PRO A 52 10.95 -12.97 8.42
CA PRO A 52 9.76 -12.17 8.66
C PRO A 52 8.52 -12.99 9.08
N PHE A 53 8.54 -14.31 8.85
CA PHE A 53 7.50 -15.25 9.23
C PHE A 53 7.84 -16.07 10.47
N GLY A 54 8.85 -15.65 11.25
CA GLY A 54 9.15 -16.20 12.57
C GLY A 54 10.31 -17.20 12.62
N LEU A 55 11.11 -17.33 11.56
CA LEU A 55 12.35 -18.11 11.66
C LEU A 55 13.33 -17.42 12.62
N ILE A 56 13.68 -18.10 13.71
CA ILE A 56 14.70 -17.68 14.69
C ILE A 56 15.63 -18.86 14.95
N LYS A 57 16.95 -18.64 14.84
CA LYS A 57 17.94 -19.66 15.12
C LYS A 57 18.47 -19.55 16.57
N ASN A 58 18.76 -20.69 17.18
CA ASN A 58 19.21 -20.76 18.58
C ASN A 58 20.60 -20.16 18.78
N ASP A 59 21.44 -20.18 17.76
CA ASP A 59 22.81 -19.64 17.76
C ASP A 59 22.88 -18.14 17.53
N TRP A 60 21.73 -17.48 17.29
CA TRP A 60 21.71 -16.03 17.13
C TRP A 60 21.95 -15.31 18.46
N PRO A 61 22.58 -14.10 18.41
CA PRO A 61 22.71 -13.25 19.59
C PRO A 61 21.36 -13.01 20.27
N PRO A 62 21.28 -12.98 21.60
CA PRO A 62 20.03 -12.72 22.32
C PRO A 62 19.33 -11.41 21.88
N SER A 63 20.12 -10.39 21.55
CA SER A 63 19.64 -9.10 21.02
C SER A 63 18.90 -9.25 19.69
N LEU A 64 19.46 -10.03 18.74
CA LEU A 64 18.84 -10.31 17.44
C LEU A 64 17.57 -11.16 17.59
N ARG A 65 17.64 -12.23 18.40
CA ARG A 65 16.48 -13.08 18.68
C ARG A 65 15.31 -12.26 19.27
N SER A 66 15.60 -11.42 20.25
CA SER A 66 14.61 -10.55 20.88
C SER A 66 14.02 -9.55 19.89
N PHE A 67 14.85 -8.94 19.02
CA PHE A 67 14.39 -8.03 17.99
C PHE A 67 13.43 -8.71 17.01
N VAL A 68 13.84 -9.86 16.43
CA VAL A 68 13.03 -10.60 15.45
C VAL A 68 11.73 -11.11 16.08
N SER A 69 11.79 -11.76 17.25
CA SER A 69 10.59 -12.23 17.95
C SER A 69 9.60 -11.09 18.18
N ARG A 70 10.10 -9.93 18.60
CA ARG A 70 9.25 -8.77 18.89
C ARG A 70 8.69 -8.12 17.64
N ALA A 71 9.46 -8.06 16.57
CA ALA A 71 8.97 -7.52 15.29
C ALA A 71 7.86 -8.40 14.71
N VAL A 72 8.03 -9.72 14.75
CA VAL A 72 7.00 -10.68 14.29
C VAL A 72 5.73 -10.53 15.12
N GLU A 73 5.81 -10.51 16.46
CA GLU A 73 4.67 -10.30 17.36
C GLU A 73 3.92 -8.99 17.06
N LEU A 74 4.64 -7.88 16.85
CA LEU A 74 4.05 -6.59 16.55
C LEU A 74 3.46 -6.50 15.14
N GLY A 75 3.91 -7.34 14.23
CA GLY A 75 3.43 -7.42 12.86
C GLY A 75 2.24 -8.36 12.65
N GLU A 76 1.78 -9.08 13.70
CA GLU A 76 0.74 -10.12 13.58
C GLU A 76 -0.55 -9.67 12.88
N ALA A 77 -0.96 -8.41 13.07
CA ALA A 77 -2.17 -7.89 12.42
C ALA A 77 -2.14 -8.00 10.89
N ARG A 78 -0.96 -7.98 10.27
CA ARG A 78 -0.76 -8.15 8.82
C ARG A 78 -1.11 -9.57 8.35
N PHE A 79 -1.08 -10.55 9.24
CA PHE A 79 -1.36 -11.96 8.95
C PHE A 79 -2.78 -12.39 9.30
N LEU A 80 -3.68 -11.42 9.51
CA LEU A 80 -5.11 -11.73 9.61
C LEU A 80 -5.59 -12.35 8.30
N GLU A 81 -6.38 -13.41 8.44
CA GLU A 81 -7.00 -14.10 7.31
C GLU A 81 -8.48 -13.71 7.18
N PRO A 82 -9.05 -13.75 5.96
CA PRO A 82 -10.46 -13.56 5.74
C PRO A 82 -11.29 -14.57 6.55
N SER A 83 -12.48 -14.15 6.96
CA SER A 83 -13.41 -15.05 7.65
C SER A 83 -13.78 -16.24 6.76
N THR A 84 -14.10 -17.39 7.37
CA THR A 84 -14.56 -18.58 6.63
C THR A 84 -15.80 -18.29 5.80
N GLU A 85 -16.66 -17.40 6.28
CA GLU A 85 -17.83 -16.93 5.56
C GLU A 85 -17.46 -16.14 4.29
N LEU A 86 -16.50 -15.20 4.37
CA LEU A 86 -16.03 -14.47 3.21
C LEU A 86 -15.33 -15.40 2.19
N VAL A 87 -14.56 -16.38 2.68
CA VAL A 87 -13.93 -17.40 1.82
C VAL A 87 -14.99 -18.19 1.04
N SER A 88 -16.09 -18.56 1.67
CA SER A 88 -17.18 -19.32 1.00
C SER A 88 -17.98 -18.48 -0.01
N LYS A 89 -18.04 -17.16 0.17
CA LYS A 89 -18.74 -16.22 -0.73
C LYS A 89 -17.90 -15.76 -1.91
N LYS A 90 -16.58 -15.89 -1.81
CA LYS A 90 -15.65 -15.49 -2.88
C LYS A 90 -15.75 -16.44 -4.07
N THR A 91 -15.96 -15.89 -5.25
CA THR A 91 -16.00 -16.60 -6.53
C THR A 91 -14.99 -16.04 -7.52
N ALA A 92 -14.39 -16.91 -8.34
CA ALA A 92 -13.46 -16.48 -9.39
C ALA A 92 -14.16 -15.61 -10.45
N LEU A 93 -13.46 -14.63 -11.01
CA LEU A 93 -14.00 -13.85 -12.10
C LEU A 93 -14.10 -14.71 -13.38
N PRO A 94 -15.18 -14.56 -14.18
CA PRO A 94 -15.24 -15.16 -15.49
C PRO A 94 -14.05 -14.74 -16.37
N ILE A 95 -13.51 -15.65 -17.17
CA ILE A 95 -12.32 -15.38 -18.00
C ILE A 95 -12.53 -14.14 -18.89
N ALA A 96 -13.73 -13.97 -19.44
CA ALA A 96 -14.08 -12.81 -20.27
C ALA A 96 -13.96 -11.45 -19.51
N TRP A 97 -14.04 -11.44 -18.18
CA TRP A 97 -13.90 -10.24 -17.38
C TRP A 97 -12.45 -9.95 -17.00
N CYS A 98 -11.57 -10.94 -17.15
CA CYS A 98 -10.16 -10.85 -16.77
C CYS A 98 -9.28 -10.18 -17.84
N GLN A 99 -9.80 -9.89 -19.02
CA GLN A 99 -9.04 -9.31 -20.12
C GLN A 99 -8.42 -7.97 -19.73
N GLY A 100 -7.09 -7.86 -19.87
CA GLY A 100 -6.33 -6.67 -19.49
C GLY A 100 -6.10 -6.49 -17.98
N LEU A 101 -6.48 -7.48 -17.13
CA LEU A 101 -6.19 -7.49 -15.71
C LEU A 101 -4.92 -8.31 -15.41
N THR A 102 -4.10 -7.81 -14.51
CA THR A 102 -3.03 -8.63 -13.91
C THR A 102 -3.63 -9.67 -12.95
N PRO A 103 -2.97 -10.83 -12.70
CA PRO A 103 -3.43 -11.81 -11.72
C PRO A 103 -3.70 -11.20 -10.34
N LYS A 104 -2.82 -10.30 -9.89
CA LYS A 104 -3.00 -9.54 -8.65
C LYS A 104 -4.32 -8.76 -8.66
N LYS A 105 -4.60 -8.01 -9.73
CA LYS A 105 -5.82 -7.20 -9.81
C LYS A 105 -7.09 -8.05 -9.89
N GLN A 106 -7.02 -9.21 -10.54
CA GLN A 106 -8.12 -10.18 -10.57
C GLN A 106 -8.46 -10.65 -9.14
N LEU A 107 -7.43 -11.10 -8.41
CA LEU A 107 -7.58 -11.54 -7.03
C LEU A 107 -8.16 -10.44 -6.13
N GLU A 108 -7.62 -9.22 -6.20
CA GLU A 108 -8.13 -8.08 -5.43
C GLU A 108 -9.63 -7.83 -5.71
N LEU A 109 -10.03 -7.85 -6.98
CA LEU A 109 -11.43 -7.63 -7.37
C LEU A 109 -12.36 -8.73 -6.87
N GLU A 110 -11.95 -10.00 -6.95
CA GLU A 110 -12.73 -11.14 -6.47
C GLU A 110 -13.04 -11.03 -4.98
N TRP A 111 -12.02 -10.77 -4.18
CA TRP A 111 -12.15 -10.69 -2.74
C TRP A 111 -12.89 -9.42 -2.27
N VAL A 112 -12.51 -8.26 -2.81
CA VAL A 112 -13.14 -7.00 -2.40
C VAL A 112 -14.60 -6.94 -2.82
N ALA A 113 -14.95 -7.45 -4.00
CA ALA A 113 -16.35 -7.49 -4.42
C ALA A 113 -17.18 -8.40 -3.50
N ALA A 114 -16.65 -9.54 -3.06
CA ALA A 114 -17.32 -10.42 -2.10
C ALA A 114 -17.49 -9.75 -0.73
N LEU A 115 -16.44 -9.06 -0.23
CA LEU A 115 -16.50 -8.32 1.04
C LEU A 115 -17.53 -7.18 0.98
N VAL A 116 -17.53 -6.39 -0.11
CA VAL A 116 -18.49 -5.30 -0.29
C VAL A 116 -19.92 -5.84 -0.38
N ALA A 117 -20.12 -6.96 -1.09
CA ALA A 117 -21.45 -7.60 -1.16
C ALA A 117 -21.94 -8.07 0.20
N ASP A 118 -21.08 -8.66 1.02
CA ASP A 118 -21.40 -9.07 2.39
C ASP A 118 -21.81 -7.87 3.25
N VAL A 119 -21.05 -6.78 3.16
CA VAL A 119 -21.34 -5.52 3.88
C VAL A 119 -22.65 -4.90 3.37
N CYS A 120 -22.89 -4.88 2.06
CA CYS A 120 -24.15 -4.40 1.48
C CYS A 120 -25.35 -5.19 1.96
N ASN A 121 -25.23 -6.53 2.01
CA ASN A 121 -26.28 -7.39 2.53
C ASN A 121 -26.58 -7.13 4.01
N THR A 122 -25.53 -6.96 4.82
CA THR A 122 -25.67 -6.63 6.25
C THR A 122 -26.30 -5.24 6.45
N ALA A 123 -25.89 -4.25 5.66
CA ALA A 123 -26.41 -2.89 5.71
C ALA A 123 -27.77 -2.75 5.00
N GLN A 124 -28.27 -3.80 4.37
CA GLN A 124 -29.49 -3.78 3.53
C GLN A 124 -29.46 -2.69 2.45
N CYS A 125 -28.29 -2.49 1.82
CA CYS A 125 -28.05 -1.51 0.76
C CYS A 125 -27.79 -2.22 -0.58
N ASN A 126 -28.28 -1.61 -1.67
CA ASN A 126 -28.00 -2.04 -3.05
C ASN A 126 -27.25 -0.98 -3.87
N LYS A 127 -26.86 0.13 -3.23
CA LYS A 127 -26.10 1.22 -3.87
C LYS A 127 -24.69 1.30 -3.26
N VAL A 128 -23.68 1.38 -4.11
CA VAL A 128 -22.25 1.46 -3.73
C VAL A 128 -21.63 2.71 -4.34
N ILE A 129 -20.81 3.39 -3.56
CA ILE A 129 -19.95 4.48 -4.04
C ILE A 129 -18.49 3.99 -3.99
N ASP A 130 -17.83 3.91 -5.14
CA ASP A 130 -16.42 3.49 -5.31
C ASP A 130 -15.55 4.73 -5.52
N VAL A 131 -14.77 5.11 -4.49
CA VAL A 131 -13.89 6.28 -4.55
C VAL A 131 -12.46 5.87 -4.83
N GLY A 132 -11.88 6.47 -5.89
CA GLY A 132 -10.67 6.00 -6.53
C GLY A 132 -10.97 4.86 -7.50
N ALA A 133 -12.11 4.92 -8.17
CA ALA A 133 -12.64 3.87 -9.05
C ALA A 133 -11.72 3.53 -10.23
N GLY A 134 -10.80 4.43 -10.60
CA GLY A 134 -9.94 4.27 -11.75
C GLY A 134 -10.78 4.08 -13.02
N VAL A 135 -10.46 3.04 -13.76
CA VAL A 135 -11.16 2.71 -15.01
C VAL A 135 -12.39 1.79 -14.80
N GLY A 136 -12.96 1.76 -13.59
CA GLY A 136 -14.26 1.14 -13.30
C GLY A 136 -14.29 -0.38 -13.20
N HIS A 137 -13.17 -1.03 -12.92
CA HIS A 137 -13.14 -2.50 -12.83
C HIS A 137 -13.99 -3.04 -11.68
N LEU A 138 -13.86 -2.46 -10.48
CA LEU A 138 -14.64 -2.89 -9.30
C LEU A 138 -16.13 -2.61 -9.50
N ALA A 139 -16.49 -1.43 -10.00
CA ALA A 139 -17.86 -1.05 -10.30
C ALA A 139 -18.55 -2.06 -11.22
N ARG A 140 -17.85 -2.48 -12.28
CA ARG A 140 -18.36 -3.50 -13.21
C ARG A 140 -18.59 -4.86 -12.54
N VAL A 141 -17.66 -5.32 -11.69
CA VAL A 141 -17.81 -6.60 -10.96
C VAL A 141 -18.98 -6.52 -9.99
N LEU A 142 -19.08 -5.44 -9.20
CA LEU A 142 -20.15 -5.24 -8.23
C LEU A 142 -21.53 -5.23 -8.90
N HIS A 143 -21.65 -4.55 -10.04
CA HIS A 143 -22.91 -4.52 -10.76
C HIS A 143 -23.25 -5.87 -11.41
N ARG A 144 -22.35 -6.43 -12.23
CA ARG A 144 -22.65 -7.63 -13.02
C ARG A 144 -22.83 -8.89 -12.17
N ARG A 145 -22.13 -9.00 -11.04
CA ARG A 145 -22.22 -10.18 -10.17
C ARG A 145 -23.31 -10.06 -9.10
N TYR A 146 -23.48 -8.84 -8.54
CA TYR A 146 -24.32 -8.63 -7.37
C TYR A 146 -25.52 -7.70 -7.65
N GLY A 147 -25.66 -7.16 -8.84
CA GLY A 147 -26.77 -6.28 -9.23
C GLY A 147 -26.76 -4.91 -8.59
N PHE A 148 -25.65 -4.45 -7.98
CA PHE A 148 -25.62 -3.15 -7.32
C PHE A 148 -25.64 -1.98 -8.31
N THR A 149 -26.27 -0.88 -7.93
CA THR A 149 -26.06 0.43 -8.56
C THR A 149 -24.74 1.01 -8.03
N VAL A 150 -23.82 1.40 -8.91
CA VAL A 150 -22.49 1.85 -8.52
C VAL A 150 -22.17 3.24 -9.03
N LEU A 151 -21.76 4.11 -8.10
CA LEU A 151 -21.21 5.44 -8.38
C LEU A 151 -19.68 5.35 -8.28
N GLY A 152 -18.99 5.39 -9.41
CA GLY A 152 -17.53 5.45 -9.46
C GLY A 152 -17.02 6.88 -9.49
N ILE A 153 -16.14 7.25 -8.57
CA ILE A 153 -15.53 8.58 -8.49
C ILE A 153 -14.02 8.45 -8.64
N ASP A 154 -13.43 9.21 -9.54
CA ASP A 154 -11.97 9.32 -9.67
C ASP A 154 -11.57 10.77 -9.97
N CYS A 155 -10.38 11.19 -9.55
CA CYS A 155 -9.88 12.54 -9.81
C CYS A 155 -9.27 12.70 -11.22
N ASP A 156 -8.94 11.61 -11.90
CA ASP A 156 -8.36 11.61 -13.24
C ASP A 156 -9.43 11.47 -14.32
N ALA A 157 -9.67 12.55 -15.06
CA ALA A 157 -10.64 12.56 -16.15
C ALA A 157 -10.35 11.53 -17.25
N SER A 158 -9.07 11.14 -17.43
CA SER A 158 -8.70 10.09 -18.40
C SER A 158 -9.20 8.71 -17.97
N HIS A 159 -9.36 8.48 -16.67
CA HIS A 159 -9.96 7.26 -16.13
C HIS A 159 -11.45 7.21 -16.43
N LEU A 160 -12.16 8.34 -16.30
CA LEU A 160 -13.58 8.43 -16.64
C LEU A 160 -13.85 8.02 -18.10
N LEU A 161 -13.08 8.58 -19.05
CA LEU A 161 -13.25 8.26 -20.48
C LEU A 161 -13.07 6.76 -20.74
N LYS A 162 -12.02 6.15 -20.19
CA LYS A 162 -11.78 4.71 -20.31
C LYS A 162 -12.85 3.85 -19.62
N ALA A 163 -13.40 4.32 -18.52
CA ALA A 163 -14.49 3.64 -17.83
C ALA A 163 -15.77 3.67 -18.67
N GLN A 164 -16.09 4.80 -19.27
CA GLN A 164 -17.25 4.96 -20.18
C GLN A 164 -17.11 4.12 -21.43
N GLU A 165 -15.95 4.13 -22.10
CA GLU A 165 -15.67 3.25 -23.25
C GLU A 165 -15.91 1.77 -22.90
N ARG A 166 -15.42 1.32 -21.74
CA ARG A 166 -15.63 -0.07 -21.28
C ARG A 166 -17.09 -0.40 -21.00
N LEU A 167 -17.85 0.56 -20.45
CA LEU A 167 -19.29 0.35 -20.21
C LEU A 167 -20.04 0.19 -21.52
N GLN A 168 -19.76 1.01 -22.52
CA GLN A 168 -20.39 0.91 -23.85
C GLN A 168 -20.18 -0.47 -24.47
N HIS A 169 -18.98 -1.06 -24.30
CA HIS A 169 -18.67 -2.41 -24.79
C HIS A 169 -19.26 -3.54 -23.93
N SER A 170 -19.58 -3.26 -22.66
CA SER A 170 -20.06 -4.28 -21.72
C SER A 170 -21.58 -4.35 -21.53
N GLY A 171 -22.33 -3.42 -22.15
CA GLY A 171 -23.77 -3.50 -22.29
C GLY A 171 -24.63 -3.01 -21.12
N CYS A 172 -24.08 -2.42 -20.06
CA CYS A 172 -24.90 -1.81 -19.01
C CYS A 172 -24.38 -0.42 -18.61
N THR A 173 -25.14 0.61 -18.98
CA THR A 173 -24.86 2.01 -18.69
C THR A 173 -25.79 2.59 -17.63
N GLU A 174 -26.87 1.89 -17.29
CA GLU A 174 -27.97 2.45 -16.49
C GLU A 174 -27.73 2.37 -14.98
N ASN A 175 -26.93 1.41 -14.52
CA ASN A 175 -26.68 1.20 -13.10
C ASN A 175 -25.22 1.46 -12.68
N ILE A 176 -24.38 1.93 -13.60
CA ILE A 176 -22.99 2.32 -13.31
C ILE A 176 -22.78 3.75 -13.80
N HIS A 177 -22.48 4.63 -12.87
CA HIS A 177 -22.27 6.04 -13.14
C HIS A 177 -20.87 6.45 -12.72
N HIS A 178 -20.10 7.09 -13.61
CA HIS A 178 -18.75 7.54 -13.32
C HIS A 178 -18.68 9.07 -13.32
N PHE A 179 -17.95 9.61 -12.32
CA PHE A 179 -17.78 11.05 -12.12
C PHE A 179 -16.32 11.41 -11.92
N THR A 180 -15.91 12.54 -12.50
CA THR A 180 -14.60 13.13 -12.20
C THR A 180 -14.76 14.10 -11.04
N LEU A 181 -14.19 13.73 -9.89
CA LEU A 181 -14.19 14.58 -8.70
C LEU A 181 -12.96 14.22 -7.83
N GLN A 182 -12.22 15.25 -7.44
CA GLN A 182 -11.24 15.08 -6.37
C GLN A 182 -11.98 15.09 -5.04
N VAL A 183 -11.99 13.94 -4.37
CA VAL A 183 -12.64 13.76 -3.07
C VAL A 183 -11.65 14.07 -1.96
N ASP A 184 -12.05 14.93 -1.04
CA ASP A 184 -11.36 15.25 0.20
C ASP A 184 -12.38 15.46 1.33
N ASP A 185 -11.93 15.83 2.53
CA ASP A 185 -12.76 16.05 3.70
C ASP A 185 -13.25 17.52 3.85
N SER A 186 -13.08 18.35 2.83
CA SER A 186 -13.60 19.71 2.82
C SER A 186 -15.14 19.75 2.75
N ALA A 187 -15.74 20.77 3.36
CA ALA A 187 -17.19 20.96 3.30
C ALA A 187 -17.72 21.01 1.83
N ALA A 188 -16.94 21.62 0.93
CA ALA A 188 -17.30 21.70 -0.48
C ALA A 188 -17.29 20.33 -1.18
N SER A 189 -16.31 19.46 -0.84
CA SER A 189 -16.26 18.10 -1.35
C SER A 189 -17.39 17.24 -0.81
N LEU A 190 -17.66 17.33 0.50
CA LEU A 190 -18.76 16.63 1.15
C LEU A 190 -20.12 16.99 0.53
N GLU A 191 -20.37 18.30 0.28
CA GLU A 191 -21.61 18.75 -0.33
C GLU A 191 -21.78 18.24 -1.77
N LYS A 192 -20.71 18.25 -2.56
CA LYS A 192 -20.74 17.69 -3.93
C LYS A 192 -21.07 16.20 -3.91
N VAL A 193 -20.40 15.43 -3.03
CA VAL A 193 -20.67 14.00 -2.91
C VAL A 193 -22.12 13.78 -2.46
N ARG A 194 -22.58 14.50 -1.44
CA ARG A 194 -23.95 14.42 -0.96
C ARG A 194 -24.98 14.70 -2.05
N HIS A 195 -24.76 15.76 -2.84
CA HIS A 195 -25.61 16.08 -3.98
C HIS A 195 -25.66 14.93 -5.01
N MET A 196 -24.53 14.26 -5.26
CA MET A 196 -24.47 13.09 -6.15
C MET A 196 -25.26 11.91 -5.58
N LEU A 197 -25.16 11.65 -4.27
CA LEU A 197 -25.90 10.58 -3.61
C LEU A 197 -27.43 10.83 -3.66
N LEU A 198 -27.86 12.04 -3.39
CA LEU A 198 -29.29 12.40 -3.39
C LEU A 198 -29.93 12.37 -4.80
N ASN A 199 -29.13 12.60 -5.84
CA ASN A 199 -29.57 12.63 -7.24
C ASN A 199 -29.21 11.36 -8.03
N CYS A 200 -28.70 10.32 -7.36
CA CYS A 200 -28.40 9.05 -8.01
C CYS A 200 -29.70 8.38 -8.50
N PRO A 201 -29.77 7.98 -9.77
CA PRO A 201 -30.93 7.27 -10.31
C PRO A 201 -31.25 6.01 -9.48
N ASP A 202 -32.51 5.64 -9.44
CA ASP A 202 -32.94 4.36 -8.87
C ASP A 202 -32.44 3.22 -9.76
N HIS A 203 -32.32 2.03 -9.18
CA HIS A 203 -31.89 0.85 -9.90
C HIS A 203 -32.85 0.52 -11.05
N VAL A 204 -32.30 0.31 -12.24
CA VAL A 204 -33.06 -0.08 -13.42
C VAL A 204 -32.87 -1.59 -13.66
N PRO A 205 -33.92 -2.40 -13.78
CA PRO A 205 -33.79 -3.80 -14.10
C PRO A 205 -32.98 -4.01 -15.38
N CYS A 206 -31.96 -4.84 -15.35
CA CYS A 206 -31.11 -5.12 -16.49
C CYS A 206 -30.83 -6.63 -16.62
N THR A 207 -30.48 -7.06 -17.83
CA THR A 207 -30.17 -8.46 -18.15
C THR A 207 -28.68 -8.77 -18.12
N CYS A 208 -27.84 -7.82 -17.74
CA CYS A 208 -26.38 -7.94 -17.77
C CYS A 208 -25.78 -8.71 -16.59
N GLY A 209 -26.58 -9.02 -15.55
CA GLY A 209 -26.19 -9.82 -14.40
C GLY A 209 -26.42 -11.30 -14.66
N GLU A 210 -25.37 -12.12 -14.59
CA GLU A 210 -25.47 -13.56 -14.91
C GLU A 210 -26.02 -14.41 -13.78
N GLU A 211 -25.99 -13.97 -12.50
CA GLU A 211 -26.24 -14.85 -11.36
C GLU A 211 -27.10 -14.28 -10.24
N TYR A 212 -27.39 -13.00 -10.23
CA TYR A 212 -28.08 -12.40 -9.07
C TYR A 212 -29.60 -12.25 -9.32
N LYS A 213 -30.35 -13.21 -8.85
CA LYS A 213 -31.80 -13.07 -8.62
C LYS A 213 -31.99 -12.59 -7.19
N SER A 214 -32.00 -11.28 -6.97
CA SER A 214 -32.47 -10.72 -5.72
C SER A 214 -34.00 -10.78 -5.72
N ASP A 215 -34.58 -11.71 -5.00
CA ASP A 215 -36.02 -11.72 -4.66
C ASP A 215 -36.37 -10.67 -3.59
N LYS A 216 -35.40 -9.87 -3.15
CA LYS A 216 -35.61 -8.79 -2.18
C LYS A 216 -35.60 -7.45 -2.88
N GLU A 217 -36.74 -6.79 -2.93
CA GLU A 217 -36.84 -5.35 -3.11
C GLU A 217 -36.08 -4.64 -1.98
N LEU A 218 -34.78 -4.43 -2.15
CA LEU A 218 -33.98 -3.59 -1.26
C LEU A 218 -34.29 -2.12 -1.58
N THR A 219 -35.40 -1.63 -1.05
CA THR A 219 -35.94 -0.27 -1.29
C THR A 219 -35.43 0.73 -0.28
N THR A 220 -34.13 0.88 -0.12
CA THR A 220 -33.58 1.98 0.70
C THR A 220 -33.13 3.12 -0.20
N LYS A 221 -34.04 4.08 -0.46
CA LYS A 221 -33.69 5.31 -1.16
C LYS A 221 -32.50 6.00 -0.44
N ASN A 222 -31.47 6.36 -1.21
CA ASN A 222 -30.35 7.19 -0.77
C ASN A 222 -29.51 6.62 0.40
N ARG A 223 -29.31 5.29 0.46
CA ARG A 223 -28.38 4.62 1.39
C ARG A 223 -27.29 3.90 0.61
N TYR A 224 -26.04 4.08 1.03
CA TYR A 224 -24.88 3.66 0.27
C TYR A 224 -23.85 2.95 1.13
N VAL A 225 -23.14 1.98 0.53
CA VAL A 225 -21.88 1.48 1.06
C VAL A 225 -20.74 2.18 0.31
N LEU A 226 -19.85 2.81 1.08
CA LEU A 226 -18.66 3.47 0.54
C LEU A 226 -17.51 2.47 0.47
N VAL A 227 -16.87 2.34 -0.70
CA VAL A 227 -15.68 1.51 -0.88
C VAL A 227 -14.53 2.30 -1.48
N SER A 228 -13.30 1.96 -1.07
CA SER A 228 -12.06 2.38 -1.74
C SER A 228 -11.06 1.25 -1.69
N LEU A 229 -10.71 0.69 -2.86
CA LEU A 229 -9.74 -0.41 -2.96
C LEU A 229 -8.29 0.06 -2.77
N HIS A 230 -7.98 1.30 -3.12
CA HIS A 230 -6.66 1.90 -2.96
C HIS A 230 -6.77 3.34 -2.43
N GLY A 231 -7.14 3.47 -1.17
CA GLY A 231 -7.20 4.77 -0.48
C GLY A 231 -5.81 5.37 -0.26
N CYS A 232 -5.28 6.07 -1.26
CA CYS A 232 -3.92 6.62 -1.22
C CYS A 232 -3.82 7.88 -0.37
N GLY A 233 -2.76 7.97 0.45
CA GLY A 233 -2.43 9.14 1.25
C GLY A 233 -3.58 9.59 2.15
N GLN A 234 -3.97 10.83 2.02
CA GLN A 234 -5.06 11.44 2.80
C GLN A 234 -6.46 10.92 2.45
N LEU A 235 -6.63 10.19 1.35
CA LEU A 235 -7.95 9.71 0.95
C LEU A 235 -8.55 8.77 1.99
N SER A 236 -7.79 7.81 2.52
CA SER A 236 -8.33 6.87 3.52
C SER A 236 -8.91 7.56 4.76
N PRO A 237 -8.17 8.41 5.51
CA PRO A 237 -8.75 9.13 6.64
C PRO A 237 -9.81 10.16 6.21
N GLY A 238 -9.71 10.73 5.01
CA GLY A 238 -10.73 11.60 4.43
C GLY A 238 -12.07 10.87 4.24
N LEU A 239 -12.04 9.63 3.73
CA LEU A 239 -13.23 8.80 3.56
C LEU A 239 -13.86 8.38 4.91
N VAL A 240 -13.04 8.17 5.94
CA VAL A 240 -13.54 7.95 7.30
C VAL A 240 -14.30 9.19 7.81
N ARG A 241 -13.74 10.39 7.65
CA ARG A 241 -14.43 11.64 8.01
C ARG A 241 -15.72 11.83 7.22
N MET A 242 -15.69 11.52 5.92
CA MET A 242 -16.87 11.54 5.05
C MET A 242 -17.96 10.59 5.54
N PHE A 243 -17.59 9.36 5.93
CA PHE A 243 -18.54 8.40 6.50
C PHE A 243 -19.24 8.95 7.75
N HIS A 244 -18.51 9.61 8.63
CA HIS A 244 -19.10 10.20 9.83
C HIS A 244 -19.96 11.44 9.51
N ALA A 245 -19.61 12.21 8.49
CA ALA A 245 -20.32 13.44 8.10
C ALA A 245 -21.60 13.19 7.29
N LEU A 246 -21.65 12.15 6.46
CA LEU A 246 -22.78 11.87 5.56
C LEU A 246 -23.63 10.73 6.10
N THR A 247 -24.85 11.03 6.52
CA THR A 247 -25.82 10.06 7.06
C THR A 247 -26.32 9.07 6.01
N GLU A 248 -26.16 9.38 4.74
CA GLU A 248 -26.48 8.54 3.59
C GLU A 248 -25.53 7.32 3.46
N LEU A 249 -24.38 7.34 4.15
CA LEU A 249 -23.41 6.26 4.15
C LEU A 249 -23.65 5.29 5.32
N GLU A 250 -23.99 4.05 5.02
CA GLU A 250 -24.31 3.00 6.00
C GLU A 250 -23.08 2.21 6.43
N ALA A 251 -22.13 2.03 5.51
CA ALA A 251 -20.88 1.37 5.81
C ALA A 251 -19.74 1.92 4.95
N LEU A 252 -18.51 1.69 5.42
CA LEU A 252 -17.27 1.99 4.71
C LEU A 252 -16.38 0.76 4.70
N VAL A 253 -15.88 0.40 3.51
CA VAL A 253 -14.79 -0.58 3.30
C VAL A 253 -13.62 0.16 2.65
N CYS A 254 -12.56 0.44 3.41
CA CYS A 254 -11.42 1.21 2.91
C CYS A 254 -10.11 0.44 3.08
N ILE A 255 -9.43 0.17 1.96
CA ILE A 255 -8.10 -0.44 1.94
C ILE A 255 -7.07 0.66 1.72
N GLY A 256 -6.32 1.01 2.78
CA GLY A 256 -5.26 2.00 2.72
C GLY A 256 -4.09 1.53 1.86
N CYS A 257 -3.42 2.46 1.17
CA CYS A 257 -2.33 2.09 0.27
C CYS A 257 -1.06 2.91 0.50
N CYS A 258 -0.99 4.12 -0.03
CA CYS A 258 0.23 4.93 -0.02
C CYS A 258 0.22 5.93 1.14
N TYR A 259 0.33 5.48 2.38
CA TYR A 259 0.16 6.29 3.60
C TYR A 259 0.99 7.58 3.61
N HIS A 260 2.21 7.55 3.06
CA HIS A 260 3.14 8.68 3.00
C HIS A 260 2.81 9.76 1.95
N LYS A 261 1.79 9.56 1.11
CA LYS A 261 1.45 10.50 0.03
C LYS A 261 0.49 11.62 0.44
N ALA A 262 0.13 11.73 1.71
CA ALA A 262 -0.64 12.86 2.20
C ALA A 262 0.19 14.15 2.08
N THR A 263 -0.42 15.24 1.57
CA THR A 263 0.26 16.53 1.37
C THR A 263 0.51 17.27 2.68
N GLN A 264 -0.34 17.01 3.68
CA GLN A 264 -0.25 17.57 5.04
C GLN A 264 -0.33 16.42 6.03
N LEU A 265 0.78 15.68 6.20
CA LEU A 265 0.82 14.45 6.99
C LEU A 265 0.25 14.62 8.40
N ASP A 266 0.53 15.74 9.05
CA ASP A 266 0.09 16.00 10.43
C ASP A 266 -1.43 16.06 10.61
N ASN A 267 -2.18 16.32 9.53
CA ASN A 267 -3.65 16.29 9.55
C ASN A 267 -4.22 14.87 9.40
N TYR A 268 -3.39 13.88 9.07
CA TYR A 268 -3.84 12.54 8.70
C TYR A 268 -3.13 11.40 9.43
N PHE A 269 -2.04 11.70 10.14
CA PHE A 269 -1.33 10.77 11.01
C PHE A 269 -0.35 11.51 11.95
N PRO A 270 -0.38 11.28 13.28
CA PRO A 270 -1.35 10.42 14.00
C PRO A 270 -2.72 11.09 14.19
N LEU A 271 -3.76 10.29 14.38
CA LEU A 271 -5.15 10.76 14.59
C LEU A 271 -5.73 10.33 15.94
N SER A 272 -5.35 9.15 16.45
CA SER A 272 -5.84 8.68 17.76
C SER A 272 -5.27 9.52 18.89
N HIS A 273 -6.09 9.76 19.92
CA HIS A 273 -5.69 10.51 21.10
C HIS A 273 -4.41 9.96 21.73
N GLU A 274 -4.25 8.64 21.74
CA GLU A 274 -3.08 7.98 22.31
C GLU A 274 -1.78 8.35 21.58
N LEU A 275 -1.77 8.36 20.25
CA LEU A 275 -0.57 8.73 19.49
C LEU A 275 -0.34 10.24 19.47
N VAL A 276 -1.41 11.02 19.35
CA VAL A 276 -1.34 12.50 19.39
C VAL A 276 -0.77 12.97 20.73
N SER A 277 -1.17 12.36 21.86
CA SER A 277 -0.70 12.72 23.18
C SER A 277 0.80 12.48 23.43
N LEU A 278 1.44 11.64 22.59
CA LEU A 278 2.88 11.40 22.68
C LEU A 278 3.71 12.58 22.10
N GLY A 279 3.10 13.42 21.29
CA GLY A 279 3.76 14.55 20.62
C GLY A 279 4.92 14.12 19.72
N ASP A 280 5.78 15.07 19.34
CA ASP A 280 6.95 14.79 18.50
C ASP A 280 8.08 14.06 19.23
N GLN A 281 7.95 13.87 20.57
CA GLN A 281 8.97 13.18 21.37
C GLN A 281 9.13 11.71 21.01
N TRP A 282 8.05 11.05 20.50
CA TRP A 282 8.13 9.66 20.12
C TRP A 282 8.69 9.44 18.71
N LEU A 283 8.56 10.42 17.82
CA LEU A 283 8.99 10.31 16.43
C LEU A 283 9.12 11.69 15.76
N SER A 284 10.29 11.99 15.21
CA SER A 284 10.48 13.21 14.43
C SER A 284 9.64 13.19 13.13
N PRO A 285 9.30 14.35 12.54
CA PRO A 285 8.55 14.41 11.28
C PRO A 285 9.16 13.58 10.15
N ASP A 286 10.50 13.62 10.00
CA ASP A 286 11.20 12.83 8.98
C ASP A 286 11.09 11.33 9.24
N ALA A 287 11.31 10.88 10.47
CA ALA A 287 11.17 9.47 10.83
C ALA A 287 9.72 9.00 10.65
N ARG A 288 8.73 9.85 10.93
CA ARG A 288 7.30 9.61 10.67
C ARG A 288 7.04 9.38 9.18
N TYR A 289 7.50 10.29 8.33
CA TYR A 289 7.36 10.14 6.88
C TYR A 289 8.00 8.83 6.37
N GLN A 290 9.23 8.52 6.82
CA GLN A 290 9.92 7.30 6.42
C GLN A 290 9.24 6.03 6.97
N GLY A 291 8.68 6.07 8.17
CA GLY A 291 7.87 4.99 8.74
C GLY A 291 6.60 4.73 7.92
N LEU A 292 5.85 5.78 7.56
CA LEU A 292 4.68 5.68 6.67
C LEU A 292 5.06 5.14 5.29
N ARG A 293 6.23 5.52 4.79
CA ARG A 293 6.77 4.99 3.53
C ARG A 293 7.16 3.53 3.64
N LEU A 294 7.74 3.12 4.78
CA LEU A 294 8.04 1.72 5.06
C LEU A 294 6.76 0.89 5.13
N ALA A 295 5.73 1.37 5.82
CA ALA A 295 4.42 0.72 5.89
C ALA A 295 3.81 0.40 4.51
N CYS A 296 4.17 1.18 3.48
CA CYS A 296 3.69 0.96 2.10
C CYS A 296 4.50 -0.06 1.30
N GLN A 297 5.59 -0.58 1.85
CA GLN A 297 6.42 -1.55 1.13
C GLN A 297 5.76 -2.93 1.12
N GLU A 298 6.08 -3.72 0.12
CA GLU A 298 5.61 -5.09 0.00
C GLU A 298 6.45 -5.99 0.91
N LEU A 299 5.77 -6.77 1.75
CA LEU A 299 6.40 -7.88 2.44
C LEU A 299 6.52 -9.03 1.43
N ARG A 300 7.71 -9.48 1.19
CA ARG A 300 7.99 -10.56 0.22
C ARG A 300 8.29 -11.85 0.97
N ASP A 301 7.55 -12.88 0.64
CA ASP A 301 7.79 -14.25 1.07
C ASP A 301 8.95 -14.92 0.32
N SER A 302 9.28 -14.41 -0.87
CA SER A 302 10.45 -14.83 -1.64
C SER A 302 11.53 -13.76 -1.59
N TRP A 303 12.63 -14.05 -0.91
CA TRP A 303 13.82 -13.23 -0.93
C TRP A 303 14.52 -13.41 -2.28
N ALA A 304 14.69 -12.30 -3.03
CA ALA A 304 15.55 -12.29 -4.20
C ALA A 304 16.91 -11.68 -3.80
N PRO A 305 17.83 -12.50 -3.24
CA PRO A 305 18.90 -12.07 -2.34
C PRO A 305 19.94 -11.23 -3.00
N ASP A 306 20.27 -11.58 -4.20
CA ASP A 306 21.42 -10.99 -4.88
C ASP A 306 21.10 -9.69 -5.62
N ARG A 307 19.83 -9.45 -5.93
CA ARG A 307 19.46 -8.31 -6.77
C ARG A 307 19.14 -7.08 -5.95
N GLU A 308 18.29 -7.18 -4.93
CA GLU A 308 17.81 -6.01 -4.22
C GLU A 308 18.88 -5.34 -3.34
N PRO A 309 19.65 -6.04 -2.51
CA PRO A 309 20.74 -5.44 -1.72
C PRO A 309 21.85 -4.83 -2.59
N ARG A 310 22.27 -5.51 -3.67
CA ARG A 310 23.24 -4.96 -4.62
C ARG A 310 22.74 -3.68 -5.29
N HIS A 311 21.50 -3.69 -5.75
CA HIS A 311 20.90 -2.49 -6.38
C HIS A 311 20.78 -1.33 -5.40
N LEU A 312 20.48 -1.61 -4.14
CA LEU A 312 20.45 -0.60 -3.10
C LEU A 312 21.85 -0.01 -2.87
N LEU A 313 22.88 -0.86 -2.81
CA LEU A 313 24.26 -0.42 -2.69
C LEU A 313 24.66 0.44 -3.91
N PHE A 314 24.39 -0.04 -5.13
CA PHE A 314 24.72 0.72 -6.36
C PHE A 314 24.06 2.09 -6.40
N ARG A 315 22.78 2.17 -6.01
CA ARG A 315 22.05 3.45 -5.93
C ARG A 315 22.60 4.37 -4.83
N ALA A 316 23.04 3.81 -3.71
CA ALA A 316 23.67 4.58 -2.65
C ALA A 316 25.04 5.12 -3.07
N LEU A 317 25.82 4.33 -3.81
CA LEU A 317 27.09 4.79 -4.41
C LEU A 317 26.88 5.93 -5.40
N LEU A 318 25.86 5.83 -6.24
CA LEU A 318 25.49 6.90 -7.15
C LEU A 318 25.11 8.18 -6.39
N GLU A 319 24.36 8.06 -5.30
CA GLU A 319 24.00 9.21 -4.46
C GLU A 319 25.24 9.85 -3.82
N VAL A 320 26.20 9.03 -3.34
CA VAL A 320 27.51 9.53 -2.87
C VAL A 320 28.25 10.27 -3.97
N ALA A 321 28.28 9.72 -5.20
CA ALA A 321 28.92 10.38 -6.34
C ALA A 321 28.29 11.74 -6.65
N CYS A 322 26.96 11.83 -6.62
CA CYS A 322 26.24 13.07 -6.84
C CYS A 322 26.49 14.10 -5.73
N GLN A 323 26.37 13.70 -4.47
CA GLN A 323 26.40 14.65 -3.35
C GLN A 323 27.82 15.04 -2.94
N LYS A 324 28.78 14.09 -2.92
CA LYS A 324 30.16 14.37 -2.47
C LYS A 324 31.12 14.76 -3.58
N TYR A 325 30.88 14.27 -4.80
CA TYR A 325 31.81 14.50 -5.93
C TYR A 325 31.21 15.38 -7.02
N GLY A 326 29.90 15.71 -6.93
CA GLY A 326 29.26 16.61 -7.88
C GLY A 326 28.92 15.96 -9.23
N LEU A 327 28.78 14.63 -9.30
CA LEU A 327 28.38 13.94 -10.53
C LEU A 327 27.09 14.56 -11.09
N PRO A 328 27.08 15.09 -12.34
CA PRO A 328 25.94 15.79 -12.93
C PRO A 328 24.89 14.83 -13.46
N TRP A 329 24.35 13.97 -12.57
CA TRP A 329 23.31 13.02 -12.91
C TRP A 329 21.93 13.50 -12.45
N LYS A 330 20.94 13.49 -13.37
CA LYS A 330 19.55 13.83 -13.05
C LYS A 330 18.67 12.60 -13.14
N LYS A 331 18.02 12.27 -12.04
CA LYS A 331 17.07 11.15 -11.99
C LYS A 331 15.91 11.37 -12.95
N SER A 332 15.79 10.53 -13.96
CA SER A 332 14.64 10.49 -14.87
C SER A 332 13.75 9.27 -14.57
N ARG A 333 12.42 9.48 -14.50
CA ARG A 333 11.45 8.35 -14.38
C ARG A 333 11.45 7.46 -15.63
N ARG A 334 11.84 8.00 -16.80
CA ARG A 334 11.88 7.27 -18.07
C ARG A 334 13.08 6.32 -18.17
N HIS A 335 14.12 6.55 -17.36
CA HIS A 335 15.38 5.80 -17.39
C HIS A 335 15.59 5.00 -16.10
N MET A 336 14.52 4.44 -15.53
CA MET A 336 14.66 3.44 -14.46
C MET A 336 15.37 2.21 -15.02
N ALA A 337 16.50 1.84 -14.42
CA ALA A 337 17.27 0.68 -14.85
C ALA A 337 16.41 -0.61 -14.89
N ARG A 338 16.46 -1.31 -16.00
CA ARG A 338 15.79 -2.63 -16.15
C ARG A 338 16.60 -3.71 -15.44
N HIS A 339 15.99 -4.86 -15.17
CA HIS A 339 16.66 -5.97 -14.49
C HIS A 339 17.99 -6.40 -15.13
N SER A 340 18.08 -6.38 -16.47
CA SER A 340 19.33 -6.69 -17.18
C SER A 340 20.44 -5.66 -16.95
N GLN A 341 20.09 -4.41 -16.69
CA GLN A 341 21.01 -3.30 -16.44
C GLN A 341 21.49 -3.25 -14.98
N LEU A 342 20.99 -4.11 -14.15
CA LEU A 342 21.29 -4.25 -12.74
C LEU A 342 22.02 -5.56 -12.42
N SER A 343 22.38 -6.34 -13.44
CA SER A 343 23.02 -7.66 -13.29
C SER A 343 24.43 -7.59 -12.74
N SER A 344 25.17 -6.50 -13.03
CA SER A 344 26.52 -6.26 -12.56
C SER A 344 26.75 -4.77 -12.30
N TRP A 345 27.87 -4.43 -11.63
CA TRP A 345 28.29 -3.06 -11.46
C TRP A 345 28.54 -2.37 -12.79
N ASP A 346 29.22 -3.02 -13.70
CA ASP A 346 29.54 -2.44 -15.02
C ASP A 346 28.29 -2.11 -15.81
N ALA A 347 27.32 -3.01 -15.86
CA ALA A 347 26.04 -2.79 -16.53
C ALA A 347 25.26 -1.63 -15.90
N TYR A 348 25.31 -1.48 -14.56
CA TYR A 348 24.69 -0.37 -13.86
C TYR A 348 25.40 0.95 -14.14
N ARG A 349 26.74 0.99 -14.06
CA ARG A 349 27.57 2.16 -14.36
C ARG A 349 27.33 2.65 -15.79
N GLU A 350 27.38 1.77 -16.78
CA GLU A 350 27.09 2.10 -18.18
C GLU A 350 25.69 2.69 -18.36
N HIS A 351 24.71 2.13 -17.65
CA HIS A 351 23.36 2.67 -17.70
C HIS A 351 23.26 4.08 -17.12
N VAL A 352 23.89 4.32 -15.97
CA VAL A 352 23.92 5.63 -15.32
C VAL A 352 24.64 6.67 -16.17
N MET A 353 25.78 6.30 -16.74
CA MET A 353 26.62 7.21 -17.54
C MET A 353 25.94 7.71 -18.81
N LYS A 354 24.90 7.02 -19.32
CA LYS A 354 24.06 7.53 -20.44
C LYS A 354 23.26 8.78 -20.09
N ASP A 355 22.98 8.98 -18.80
CA ASP A 355 22.21 10.11 -18.28
C ASP A 355 23.13 11.18 -17.64
N VAL A 356 24.45 11.00 -17.71
CA VAL A 356 25.45 11.98 -17.26
C VAL A 356 25.91 12.84 -18.44
N HIS A 357 25.77 14.15 -18.30
CA HIS A 357 26.29 15.10 -19.30
C HIS A 357 27.81 15.22 -19.17
N CYS A 358 28.53 14.68 -20.15
CA CYS A 358 29.98 14.83 -20.31
C CYS A 358 30.26 15.60 -21.61
N HIS A 359 31.18 16.57 -21.56
CA HIS A 359 31.57 17.36 -22.72
C HIS A 359 32.70 16.70 -23.50
N THR A 360 33.48 15.83 -22.86
CA THR A 360 34.64 15.16 -23.46
C THR A 360 34.66 13.67 -23.04
N SER A 361 35.41 12.85 -23.79
CA SER A 361 35.68 11.46 -23.44
C SER A 361 36.44 11.35 -22.12
N ASP A 362 37.43 12.25 -21.91
CA ASP A 362 38.24 12.26 -20.68
C ASP A 362 37.39 12.55 -19.43
N GLU A 363 36.39 13.42 -19.55
CA GLU A 363 35.44 13.70 -18.48
C GLU A 363 34.58 12.48 -18.18
N HIS A 364 34.09 11.78 -19.22
CA HIS A 364 33.35 10.53 -19.09
C HIS A 364 34.18 9.47 -18.36
N ASP A 365 35.42 9.25 -18.78
CA ASP A 365 36.33 8.26 -18.18
C ASP A 365 36.69 8.63 -16.74
N SER A 366 36.85 9.92 -16.46
CA SER A 366 37.05 10.42 -15.09
C SER A 366 35.89 10.05 -14.16
N TRP A 367 34.62 10.26 -14.61
CA TRP A 367 33.45 9.89 -13.82
C TRP A 367 33.29 8.38 -13.65
N CYS A 368 33.56 7.58 -14.68
CA CYS A 368 33.66 6.13 -14.58
C CYS A 368 34.65 5.72 -13.49
N GLY A 369 35.82 6.33 -13.49
CA GLY A 369 36.86 6.08 -12.49
C GLY A 369 36.45 6.46 -11.06
N VAL A 370 35.68 7.55 -10.87
CA VAL A 370 35.12 7.91 -9.55
C VAL A 370 34.14 6.84 -9.09
N LEU A 371 33.22 6.41 -9.94
CA LEU A 371 32.20 5.41 -9.64
C LEU A 371 32.83 4.05 -9.29
N ASP A 372 33.88 3.63 -10.03
CA ASP A 372 34.57 2.37 -9.79
C ASP A 372 35.38 2.36 -8.48
N ARG A 373 36.01 3.48 -8.14
CA ARG A 373 36.67 3.63 -6.82
C ARG A 373 35.66 3.54 -5.69
N LEU A 374 34.49 4.18 -5.82
CA LEU A 374 33.42 4.10 -4.84
C LEU A 374 32.91 2.67 -4.68
N HIS A 375 32.69 1.97 -5.78
CA HIS A 375 32.27 0.56 -5.73
C HIS A 375 33.31 -0.33 -5.03
N THR A 376 34.58 -0.23 -5.43
CA THR A 376 35.67 -1.01 -4.85
C THR A 376 35.81 -0.78 -3.34
N SER A 377 35.69 0.49 -2.91
CA SER A 377 35.82 0.85 -1.49
C SER A 377 34.63 0.43 -0.62
N HIS A 378 33.43 0.21 -1.20
CA HIS A 378 32.21 -0.04 -0.41
C HIS A 378 31.58 -1.42 -0.66
N GLN A 379 32.07 -2.24 -1.61
CA GLN A 379 31.48 -3.56 -1.90
C GLN A 379 31.47 -4.49 -0.68
N HIS A 380 32.40 -4.31 0.26
CA HIS A 380 32.46 -5.06 1.52
C HIS A 380 31.26 -4.78 2.45
N GLN A 381 30.49 -3.72 2.19
CA GLN A 381 29.30 -3.37 2.99
C GLN A 381 28.02 -4.09 2.52
N LEU A 382 28.09 -4.88 1.45
CA LEU A 382 26.93 -5.63 0.95
C LEU A 382 26.23 -6.49 2.01
N PRO A 383 26.93 -7.22 2.91
CA PRO A 383 26.29 -7.94 4.01
C PRO A 383 25.47 -7.03 4.95
N ALA A 384 25.98 -5.84 5.24
CA ALA A 384 25.26 -4.86 6.07
C ALA A 384 24.01 -4.31 5.35
N VAL A 385 24.08 -4.05 4.03
CA VAL A 385 22.91 -3.66 3.22
C VAL A 385 21.86 -4.78 3.20
N ARG A 386 22.29 -6.04 3.06
CA ARG A 386 21.44 -7.23 3.12
C ARG A 386 20.72 -7.32 4.47
N THR A 387 21.48 -7.14 5.55
CA THR A 387 20.94 -7.10 6.92
C THR A 387 19.91 -5.96 7.07
N LEU A 388 20.25 -4.73 6.69
CA LEU A 388 19.34 -3.59 6.77
C LEU A 388 18.03 -3.85 6.02
N THR A 389 18.12 -4.47 4.83
CA THR A 389 16.94 -4.82 4.03
C THR A 389 16.02 -5.77 4.79
N LEU A 390 16.58 -6.80 5.43
CA LEU A 390 15.82 -7.74 6.27
C LEU A 390 15.18 -7.04 7.47
N LEU A 391 15.94 -6.20 8.19
CA LEU A 391 15.41 -5.45 9.35
C LEU A 391 14.25 -4.55 8.95
N ARG A 392 14.30 -3.92 7.78
CA ARG A 392 13.19 -3.12 7.24
C ARG A 392 11.98 -3.96 6.88
N GLN A 393 12.17 -5.15 6.32
CA GLN A 393 11.05 -6.07 6.05
C GLN A 393 10.37 -6.52 7.34
N LEU A 394 11.12 -6.77 8.41
CA LEU A 394 10.57 -7.09 9.73
C LEU A 394 9.76 -5.93 10.33
N LEU A 395 10.16 -4.68 10.11
CA LEU A 395 9.46 -3.51 10.63
C LEU A 395 8.29 -3.04 9.76
N GLN A 396 8.19 -3.48 8.50
CA GLN A 396 7.10 -3.09 7.59
C GLN A 396 5.72 -3.43 8.15
N PRO A 397 5.43 -4.69 8.58
CA PRO A 397 4.13 -5.02 9.16
C PRO A 397 3.84 -4.27 10.46
N CYS A 398 4.87 -4.02 11.26
CA CYS A 398 4.74 -3.25 12.49
C CYS A 398 4.26 -1.82 12.20
N TRP A 399 4.87 -1.16 11.21
CA TRP A 399 4.49 0.19 10.82
C TRP A 399 3.09 0.24 10.18
N GLU A 400 2.74 -0.73 9.35
CA GLU A 400 1.38 -0.84 8.82
C GLU A 400 0.37 -1.02 9.95
N GLY A 401 0.69 -1.86 10.94
CA GLY A 401 -0.13 -2.05 12.15
C GLY A 401 -0.28 -0.77 12.99
N VAL A 402 0.77 0.06 13.09
CA VAL A 402 0.69 1.37 13.75
C VAL A 402 -0.29 2.29 13.02
N VAL A 403 -0.16 2.42 11.70
CA VAL A 403 -1.01 3.33 10.92
C VAL A 403 -2.47 2.90 10.96
N LEU A 404 -2.73 1.64 10.65
CA LEU A 404 -4.09 1.12 10.61
C LEU A 404 -4.72 1.03 12.00
N GLY A 405 -3.92 0.72 13.03
CA GLY A 405 -4.37 0.73 14.43
C GLY A 405 -4.71 2.13 14.93
N ASP A 406 -3.93 3.15 14.54
CA ASP A 406 -4.22 4.55 14.81
C ASP A 406 -5.54 4.98 14.19
N TRP A 407 -5.71 4.75 12.90
CA TRP A 407 -6.94 5.10 12.19
C TRP A 407 -8.17 4.33 12.71
N ALA A 408 -8.01 3.05 13.02
CA ALA A 408 -9.09 2.22 13.58
C ALA A 408 -9.56 2.74 14.95
N ARG A 409 -8.62 3.10 15.84
CA ARG A 409 -8.97 3.67 17.15
C ARG A 409 -9.65 5.03 17.05
N TRP A 410 -9.08 5.91 16.21
CA TRP A 410 -9.64 7.23 16.00
C TRP A 410 -11.06 7.18 15.44
N SER A 411 -11.31 6.27 14.51
CA SER A 411 -12.58 6.20 13.77
C SER A 411 -13.62 5.27 14.39
N GLY A 412 -13.22 4.36 15.29
CA GLY A 412 -14.06 3.24 15.74
C GLY A 412 -14.16 2.09 14.73
N ALA A 413 -13.35 2.12 13.66
CA ALA A 413 -13.37 1.07 12.64
C ALA A 413 -12.80 -0.25 13.17
N ARG A 414 -13.30 -1.37 12.62
CA ARG A 414 -12.67 -2.68 12.76
C ARG A 414 -11.66 -2.89 11.64
N LEU A 415 -10.55 -3.56 11.94
CA LEU A 415 -9.64 -4.08 10.93
C LEU A 415 -10.11 -5.47 10.53
N VAL A 416 -10.28 -5.68 9.23
CA VAL A 416 -10.67 -6.97 8.66
C VAL A 416 -9.73 -7.33 7.51
N ALA A 417 -9.47 -8.63 7.34
CA ALA A 417 -8.74 -9.10 6.18
C ALA A 417 -9.66 -9.08 4.94
N ALA A 418 -9.32 -8.26 3.97
CA ALA A 418 -10.04 -8.19 2.70
C ALA A 418 -9.66 -9.33 1.76
N PHE A 419 -8.43 -9.84 1.87
CA PHE A 419 -7.92 -11.02 1.14
C PHE A 419 -6.85 -11.74 1.97
N PRO A 420 -6.49 -13.01 1.62
CA PRO A 420 -5.48 -13.77 2.37
C PRO A 420 -4.15 -13.03 2.48
N SER A 421 -3.47 -13.19 3.61
CA SER A 421 -2.16 -12.59 3.87
C SER A 421 -1.09 -13.07 2.89
N ALA A 422 -1.18 -14.33 2.45
CA ALA A 422 -0.32 -14.94 1.43
C ALA A 422 -0.68 -14.53 0.00
N ALA A 423 -1.74 -13.72 -0.19
CA ALA A 423 -2.09 -13.23 -1.50
C ALA A 423 -1.02 -12.30 -2.05
N SER A 424 -0.94 -12.23 -3.37
CA SER A 424 0.01 -11.37 -4.08
C SER A 424 -0.20 -9.86 -3.87
N SER A 425 -1.18 -9.47 -3.04
CA SER A 425 -1.42 -8.06 -2.70
C SER A 425 -0.76 -7.69 -1.37
N PRO A 426 0.06 -6.62 -1.36
CA PRO A 426 0.74 -6.16 -0.14
C PRO A 426 -0.19 -5.46 0.87
N ARG A 427 -1.45 -5.19 0.51
CA ARG A 427 -2.42 -4.47 1.32
C ARG A 427 -3.69 -5.29 1.50
N ASN A 428 -3.66 -6.23 2.45
CA ASN A 428 -4.79 -7.14 2.69
C ASN A 428 -5.77 -6.67 3.75
N LEU A 429 -5.46 -5.62 4.51
CA LEU A 429 -6.31 -5.14 5.59
C LEU A 429 -7.20 -3.99 5.14
N ALA A 430 -8.48 -4.06 5.50
CA ALA A 430 -9.46 -3.00 5.32
C ALA A 430 -9.92 -2.43 6.66
N LEU A 431 -10.15 -1.12 6.69
CA LEU A 431 -10.94 -0.45 7.71
C LEU A 431 -12.41 -0.66 7.37
N LEU A 432 -13.15 -1.27 8.28
CA LEU A 432 -14.59 -1.50 8.17
C LEU A 432 -15.33 -0.69 9.23
N LEU A 433 -16.16 0.24 8.76
CA LEU A 433 -17.16 0.94 9.57
C LEU A 433 -18.55 0.52 9.10
N ALA A 434 -19.48 0.41 10.02
CA ALA A 434 -20.89 0.21 9.72
C ALA A 434 -21.73 0.91 10.78
N ARG A 435 -22.83 1.55 10.36
CA ARG A 435 -23.83 2.05 11.28
C ARG A 435 -24.60 0.86 11.86
N GLN A 436 -24.98 0.97 13.12
CA GLN A 436 -25.87 -0.04 13.69
C GLN A 436 -27.24 0.08 13.00
N PRO A 437 -27.89 -1.04 12.64
CA PRO A 437 -29.26 -0.97 12.18
C PRO A 437 -30.11 -0.28 13.27
N PRO A 438 -31.14 0.51 12.89
CA PRO A 438 -32.03 1.10 13.87
C PRO A 438 -32.60 -0.01 14.76
N PRO A 439 -32.75 0.23 16.08
CA PRO A 439 -33.40 -0.75 16.95
C PRO A 439 -34.82 -1.03 16.42
N HIS A 440 -35.15 -2.32 16.27
CA HIS A 440 -36.47 -2.77 15.84
C HIS A 440 -37.54 -2.42 16.87
#